data_529b713e32569b57d2aefc0c2bdc5a6f
#
_entry.id   529b713e32569b57d2aefc0c2bdc5a6f
#
_cell.length_a   1.000
_cell.length_b   1.000
_cell.length_c   1.000
_cell.angle_alpha   90.00
_cell.angle_beta   90.00
_cell.angle_gamma   90.00
#
_symmetry.space_group_name_H-M   'P 1'
#
loop_
_entity.id
_entity.type
_entity.pdbx_description
1 polymer ?
#
loop_
_entity_poly.entity_id
_entity_poly.type
_entity_poly.pdbx_seq_one_letter_code
_entity_poly.pdbx_strand_id
1 'polypeptide(L)'
;IPYSYVAPRSYVETNIIGTLNILEAAREKNISKIVHTSTSETYGSAQFVPIHELHPLVAQSPYSATKIGADQLAISFFKSFETPVTILRPFNTYGPRQSARAVIPTIISQIANNNKELKLGSLSPTRDFNFVADTCEAFIEVAKSSKTNGEIINACSNFEISIGETASLIAELMNADIKIIEDNQRIRPKSSEVNRLF
;
A
#
# COMPACT_ATOMS: atom_id res chain seq x y z
N ILE A 1 4.83 4.40 -6.04
CA ILE A 1 4.52 3.75 -7.35
C ILE A 1 5.10 4.57 -8.51
N PRO A 2 4.83 5.88 -8.69
CA PRO A 2 5.30 6.63 -9.87
C PRO A 2 6.80 6.50 -10.13
N TYR A 3 7.64 6.50 -9.10
CA TYR A 3 9.08 6.36 -9.29
C TYR A 3 9.50 4.98 -9.81
N SER A 4 8.69 3.94 -9.60
CA SER A 4 8.97 2.61 -10.15
C SER A 4 8.91 2.54 -11.68
N TYR A 5 8.23 3.49 -12.33
CA TYR A 5 8.25 3.60 -13.79
C TYR A 5 9.56 4.19 -14.32
N VAL A 6 10.25 4.98 -13.50
CA VAL A 6 11.52 5.64 -13.85
C VAL A 6 12.71 4.74 -13.54
N ALA A 7 12.69 4.05 -12.42
CA ALA A 7 13.83 3.26 -11.91
C ALA A 7 13.39 1.83 -11.49
N PRO A 8 12.82 1.01 -12.39
CA PRO A 8 12.32 -0.32 -12.02
C PRO A 8 13.41 -1.24 -11.47
N ARG A 9 14.66 -1.13 -11.95
CA ARG A 9 15.79 -1.92 -11.46
C ARG A 9 16.01 -1.71 -9.96
N SER A 10 15.97 -0.46 -9.47
CA SER A 10 16.18 -0.18 -8.05
C SER A 10 15.10 -0.82 -7.16
N TYR A 11 13.87 -0.98 -7.68
CA TYR A 11 12.81 -1.68 -6.97
C TYR A 11 13.07 -3.19 -6.90
N VAL A 12 13.61 -3.81 -7.95
CA VAL A 12 14.03 -5.22 -7.93
C VAL A 12 15.14 -5.42 -6.91
N GLU A 13 16.17 -4.59 -6.95
CA GLU A 13 17.32 -4.67 -6.03
C GLU A 13 16.89 -4.49 -4.58
N THR A 14 16.03 -3.51 -4.30
CA THR A 14 15.57 -3.23 -2.92
C THR A 14 14.53 -4.24 -2.45
N ASN A 15 13.47 -4.47 -3.24
CA ASN A 15 12.32 -5.24 -2.76
C ASN A 15 12.53 -6.75 -2.88
N ILE A 16 13.18 -7.24 -3.94
CA ILE A 16 13.38 -8.67 -4.14
C ILE A 16 14.70 -9.11 -3.51
N ILE A 17 15.82 -8.53 -3.96
CA ILE A 17 17.16 -8.93 -3.46
C ILE A 17 17.30 -8.54 -1.99
N GLY A 18 16.84 -7.33 -1.59
CA GLY A 18 16.85 -6.92 -0.18
C GLY A 18 16.03 -7.85 0.71
N THR A 19 14.85 -8.29 0.26
CA THR A 19 14.04 -9.28 1.00
C THR A 19 14.78 -10.62 1.10
N LEU A 20 15.37 -11.12 0.02
CA LEU A 20 16.16 -12.35 0.04
C LEU A 20 17.28 -12.27 1.08
N ASN A 21 18.09 -11.19 1.06
CA ASN A 21 19.19 -11.00 2.01
C ASN A 21 18.72 -11.01 3.47
N ILE A 22 17.57 -10.38 3.75
CA ILE A 22 17.00 -10.38 5.12
C ILE A 22 16.52 -11.79 5.51
N LEU A 23 15.87 -12.51 4.61
CA LEU A 23 15.38 -13.87 4.88
C LEU A 23 16.55 -14.85 5.14
N GLU A 24 17.63 -14.76 4.35
CA GLU A 24 18.84 -15.56 4.54
C GLU A 24 19.51 -15.26 5.87
N ALA A 25 19.72 -13.98 6.19
CA ALA A 25 20.31 -13.56 7.46
C ALA A 25 19.44 -13.96 8.66
N ALA A 26 18.13 -13.82 8.56
CA ALA A 26 17.20 -14.21 9.61
C ALA A 26 17.21 -15.73 9.86
N ARG A 27 17.27 -16.52 8.79
CA ARG A 27 17.42 -17.98 8.88
C ARG A 27 18.74 -18.37 9.52
N GLU A 28 19.87 -17.78 9.08
CA GLU A 28 21.20 -18.03 9.65
C GLU A 28 21.25 -17.72 11.14
N LYS A 29 20.59 -16.63 11.56
CA LYS A 29 20.55 -16.18 12.96
C LYS A 29 19.41 -16.80 13.79
N ASN A 30 18.64 -17.70 13.22
CA ASN A 30 17.50 -18.33 13.89
C ASN A 30 16.54 -17.30 14.52
N ILE A 31 16.20 -16.25 13.78
CA ILE A 31 15.28 -15.20 14.26
C ILE A 31 13.89 -15.81 14.50
N SER A 32 13.31 -15.52 15.65
CA SER A 32 12.06 -16.14 16.12
C SER A 32 10.79 -15.59 15.43
N LYS A 33 10.86 -14.41 14.78
CA LYS A 33 9.73 -13.82 14.07
C LYS A 33 10.17 -12.80 13.04
N ILE A 34 9.59 -12.88 11.85
CA ILE A 34 9.74 -11.88 10.77
C ILE A 34 8.34 -11.41 10.38
N VAL A 35 8.14 -10.11 10.30
CA VAL A 35 6.95 -9.52 9.69
C VAL A 35 7.37 -8.84 8.39
N HIS A 36 7.05 -9.46 7.26
CA HIS A 36 7.35 -8.91 5.95
C HIS A 36 6.30 -7.88 5.56
N THR A 37 6.71 -6.64 5.38
CA THR A 37 5.82 -5.57 4.93
C THR A 37 5.55 -5.72 3.43
N SER A 38 4.32 -6.08 3.08
CA SER A 38 3.81 -6.10 1.71
C SER A 38 2.89 -4.90 1.45
N THR A 39 1.89 -5.05 0.60
CA THR A 39 0.95 -3.99 0.22
C THR A 39 -0.29 -4.58 -0.45
N SER A 40 -1.44 -3.94 -0.29
CA SER A 40 -2.65 -4.25 -1.05
C SER A 40 -2.51 -4.04 -2.56
N GLU A 41 -1.54 -3.23 -3.02
CA GLU A 41 -1.25 -3.02 -4.46
C GLU A 41 -0.84 -4.31 -5.19
N THR A 42 -0.50 -5.39 -4.47
CA THR A 42 -0.25 -6.72 -5.03
C THR A 42 -1.49 -7.34 -5.67
N TYR A 43 -2.68 -6.93 -5.26
CA TYR A 43 -3.95 -7.43 -5.81
C TYR A 43 -4.34 -6.75 -7.14
N GLY A 44 -3.78 -5.56 -7.43
CA GLY A 44 -4.24 -4.74 -8.54
C GLY A 44 -5.66 -4.25 -8.31
N SER A 45 -6.37 -3.90 -9.39
CA SER A 45 -7.79 -3.57 -9.32
C SER A 45 -8.61 -4.79 -8.90
N ALA A 46 -9.45 -4.62 -7.88
CA ALA A 46 -10.28 -5.68 -7.34
C ALA A 46 -11.12 -6.36 -8.43
N GLN A 47 -11.05 -7.68 -8.48
CA GLN A 47 -11.93 -8.51 -9.32
C GLN A 47 -13.23 -8.84 -8.59
N PHE A 48 -13.19 -8.84 -7.28
CA PHE A 48 -14.34 -8.93 -6.37
C PHE A 48 -13.99 -8.20 -5.06
N VAL A 49 -14.99 -7.82 -4.30
CA VAL A 49 -14.86 -7.10 -3.03
C VAL A 49 -15.77 -7.73 -1.96
N PRO A 50 -15.39 -7.66 -0.68
CA PRO A 50 -14.10 -7.17 -0.19
C PRO A 50 -12.93 -8.07 -0.64
N ILE A 51 -11.74 -7.47 -0.79
CA ILE A 51 -10.52 -8.22 -1.10
C ILE A 51 -10.10 -9.00 0.15
N HIS A 52 -9.96 -10.32 -0.01
CA HIS A 52 -9.36 -11.18 1.02
C HIS A 52 -8.02 -11.76 0.52
N GLU A 53 -7.27 -12.42 1.39
CA GLU A 53 -5.88 -12.85 1.14
C GLU A 53 -5.72 -13.85 -0.02
N LEU A 54 -6.81 -14.57 -0.38
CA LEU A 54 -6.84 -15.48 -1.54
C LEU A 54 -7.22 -14.79 -2.86
N HIS A 55 -7.42 -13.46 -2.85
CA HIS A 55 -7.66 -12.70 -4.08
C HIS A 55 -6.47 -12.86 -5.04
N PRO A 56 -6.71 -13.00 -6.37
CA PRO A 56 -5.64 -13.08 -7.35
C PRO A 56 -4.65 -11.92 -7.26
N LEU A 57 -3.36 -12.21 -7.44
CA LEU A 57 -2.31 -11.21 -7.48
C LEU A 57 -2.13 -10.71 -8.92
N VAL A 58 -2.29 -9.41 -9.13
CA VAL A 58 -2.18 -8.77 -10.45
C VAL A 58 -1.30 -7.54 -10.37
N ALA A 59 -0.07 -7.66 -10.85
CA ALA A 59 0.87 -6.55 -10.87
C ALA A 59 0.49 -5.53 -11.95
N GLN A 60 0.01 -4.35 -11.53
CA GLN A 60 -0.28 -3.23 -12.44
C GLN A 60 0.83 -2.16 -12.46
N SER A 61 1.93 -2.38 -11.75
CA SER A 61 3.11 -1.51 -11.77
C SER A 61 4.40 -2.32 -11.49
N PRO A 62 5.58 -1.81 -11.89
CA PRO A 62 6.85 -2.43 -11.49
C PRO A 62 6.99 -2.57 -9.96
N TYR A 63 6.49 -1.58 -9.19
CA TYR A 63 6.44 -1.65 -7.73
C TYR A 63 5.65 -2.88 -7.26
N SER A 64 4.39 -3.04 -7.71
CA SER A 64 3.57 -4.18 -7.26
C SER A 64 4.16 -5.52 -7.69
N ALA A 65 4.75 -5.60 -8.91
CA ALA A 65 5.44 -6.80 -9.35
C ALA A 65 6.59 -7.20 -8.41
N THR A 66 7.40 -6.23 -7.99
CA THR A 66 8.50 -6.51 -7.05
C THR A 66 8.01 -6.88 -5.65
N LYS A 67 6.88 -6.33 -5.20
CA LYS A 67 6.27 -6.72 -3.92
C LYS A 67 5.69 -8.13 -3.97
N ILE A 68 5.03 -8.51 -5.08
CA ILE A 68 4.59 -9.90 -5.30
C ILE A 68 5.79 -10.86 -5.28
N GLY A 69 6.88 -10.52 -5.96
CA GLY A 69 8.10 -11.34 -5.95
C GLY A 69 8.68 -11.51 -4.55
N ALA A 70 8.74 -10.44 -3.77
CA ALA A 70 9.20 -10.46 -2.38
C ALA A 70 8.26 -11.31 -1.48
N ASP A 71 6.94 -11.20 -1.64
CA ASP A 71 5.96 -12.04 -0.94
C ASP A 71 6.17 -13.53 -1.23
N GLN A 72 6.39 -13.88 -2.51
CA GLN A 72 6.63 -15.27 -2.90
C GLN A 72 7.94 -15.83 -2.33
N LEU A 73 9.01 -15.01 -2.26
CA LEU A 73 10.23 -15.40 -1.56
C LEU A 73 9.96 -15.66 -0.08
N ALA A 74 9.27 -14.77 0.61
CA ALA A 74 8.94 -14.93 2.03
C ALA A 74 8.15 -16.22 2.30
N ILE A 75 7.09 -16.49 1.51
CA ILE A 75 6.31 -17.73 1.62
C ILE A 75 7.17 -18.96 1.33
N SER A 76 8.05 -18.91 0.32
CA SER A 76 8.91 -20.04 -0.02
C SER A 76 9.89 -20.37 1.10
N PHE A 77 10.42 -19.37 1.81
CA PHE A 77 11.30 -19.56 2.95
C PHE A 77 10.58 -20.21 4.13
N PHE A 78 9.32 -19.85 4.39
CA PHE A 78 8.50 -20.55 5.37
C PHE A 78 8.30 -22.02 4.98
N LYS A 79 7.86 -22.27 3.74
CA LYS A 79 7.55 -23.62 3.27
C LYS A 79 8.77 -24.54 3.16
N SER A 80 9.92 -23.99 2.79
CA SER A 80 11.14 -24.78 2.53
C SER A 80 12.06 -24.91 3.74
N PHE A 81 12.05 -23.93 4.61
CA PHE A 81 13.02 -23.81 5.71
C PHE A 81 12.38 -23.54 7.07
N GLU A 82 11.04 -23.51 7.13
CA GLU A 82 10.27 -23.20 8.35
C GLU A 82 10.62 -21.82 8.96
N THR A 83 11.16 -20.91 8.14
CA THR A 83 11.49 -19.54 8.57
C THR A 83 10.23 -18.83 9.04
N PRO A 84 10.16 -18.33 10.30
CA PRO A 84 8.93 -17.86 10.92
C PRO A 84 8.52 -16.46 10.40
N VAL A 85 8.10 -16.39 9.14
CA VAL A 85 7.70 -15.16 8.47
C VAL A 85 6.19 -15.06 8.34
N THR A 86 5.66 -13.88 8.59
CA THR A 86 4.27 -13.49 8.28
C THR A 86 4.30 -12.34 7.29
N ILE A 87 3.44 -12.38 6.29
CA ILE A 87 3.28 -11.29 5.34
C ILE A 87 2.11 -10.41 5.78
N LEU A 88 2.37 -9.13 6.04
CA LEU A 88 1.33 -8.15 6.30
C LEU A 88 1.15 -7.25 5.07
N ARG A 89 -0.09 -7.17 4.57
CA ARG A 89 -0.51 -6.32 3.45
C ARG A 89 -1.36 -5.15 3.95
N PRO A 90 -0.74 -4.03 4.36
CA PRO A 90 -1.51 -2.84 4.67
C PRO A 90 -2.22 -2.31 3.43
N PHE A 91 -3.46 -1.85 3.61
CA PHE A 91 -4.14 -1.02 2.63
C PHE A 91 -3.60 0.41 2.71
N ASN A 92 -4.25 1.38 2.09
CA ASN A 92 -3.67 2.73 1.95
C ASN A 92 -3.51 3.43 3.31
N THR A 93 -2.33 3.35 3.88
CA THR A 93 -2.04 3.99 5.18
C THR A 93 -1.91 5.50 5.02
N TYR A 94 -2.51 6.26 5.94
CA TYR A 94 -2.39 7.71 6.03
C TYR A 94 -2.13 8.16 7.47
N GLY A 95 -1.62 9.37 7.63
CA GLY A 95 -1.40 9.96 8.96
C GLY A 95 -0.26 10.98 8.99
N PRO A 96 0.05 11.51 10.20
CA PRO A 96 1.14 12.46 10.38
C PRO A 96 2.47 11.97 9.80
N ARG A 97 3.23 12.87 9.20
CA ARG A 97 4.54 12.62 8.55
C ARG A 97 4.48 11.77 7.28
N GLN A 98 3.29 11.53 6.72
CA GLN A 98 3.18 10.92 5.41
C GLN A 98 3.82 11.81 4.34
N SER A 99 4.41 11.20 3.30
CA SER A 99 5.00 11.93 2.18
C SER A 99 3.99 12.89 1.53
N ALA A 100 4.41 14.14 1.30
CA ALA A 100 3.60 15.14 0.62
C ALA A 100 3.17 14.76 -0.82
N ARG A 101 3.73 13.66 -1.37
CA ARG A 101 3.34 13.10 -2.67
C ARG A 101 2.11 12.18 -2.60
N ALA A 102 1.71 11.75 -1.41
CA ALA A 102 0.51 10.94 -1.22
C ALA A 102 -0.75 11.83 -1.32
N VAL A 103 -1.89 11.22 -1.70
CA VAL A 103 -3.11 11.98 -2.05
C VAL A 103 -3.62 12.82 -0.89
N ILE A 104 -3.76 12.27 0.32
CA ILE A 104 -4.29 13.01 1.49
C ILE A 104 -3.40 14.22 1.85
N PRO A 105 -2.07 14.08 2.07
CA PRO A 105 -1.23 15.25 2.30
C PRO A 105 -1.19 16.22 1.11
N THR A 106 -1.31 15.75 -0.13
CA THR A 106 -1.42 16.63 -1.30
C THR A 106 -2.67 17.50 -1.24
N ILE A 107 -3.82 16.93 -0.86
CA ILE A 107 -5.08 17.68 -0.69
C ILE A 107 -4.93 18.71 0.43
N ILE A 108 -4.51 18.27 1.62
CA ILE A 108 -4.32 19.15 2.79
C ILE A 108 -3.37 20.29 2.47
N SER A 109 -2.23 20.02 1.83
CA SER A 109 -1.24 21.04 1.50
C SER A 109 -1.76 22.08 0.51
N GLN A 110 -2.52 21.66 -0.51
CA GLN A 110 -3.09 22.59 -1.48
C GLN A 110 -4.13 23.49 -0.82
N ILE A 111 -4.99 22.95 0.05
CA ILE A 111 -5.98 23.74 0.80
C ILE A 111 -5.28 24.72 1.77
N ALA A 112 -4.31 24.24 2.54
CA ALA A 112 -3.56 25.05 3.50
C ALA A 112 -2.77 26.20 2.84
N ASN A 113 -2.38 26.05 1.57
CA ASN A 113 -1.74 27.10 0.78
C ASN A 113 -2.75 28.08 0.13
N ASN A 114 -4.03 28.02 0.50
CA ASN A 114 -5.11 28.88 -0.02
C ASN A 114 -5.25 28.80 -1.56
N ASN A 115 -4.99 27.65 -2.16
CA ASN A 115 -5.26 27.44 -3.57
C ASN A 115 -6.77 27.54 -3.84
N LYS A 116 -7.16 28.21 -4.91
CA LYS A 116 -8.57 28.30 -5.33
C LYS A 116 -9.07 27.03 -6.00
N GLU A 117 -8.15 26.23 -6.52
CA GLU A 117 -8.44 24.96 -7.19
C GLU A 117 -7.58 23.84 -6.60
N LEU A 118 -8.20 22.74 -6.28
CA LEU A 118 -7.55 21.51 -5.82
C LEU A 118 -7.29 20.61 -7.03
N LYS A 119 -6.01 20.50 -7.43
CA LYS A 119 -5.57 19.72 -8.59
C LYS A 119 -5.20 18.31 -8.18
N LEU A 120 -5.97 17.31 -8.65
CA LEU A 120 -5.77 15.88 -8.39
C LEU A 120 -5.66 15.09 -9.69
N GLY A 121 -5.23 13.84 -9.62
CA GLY A 121 -5.38 12.88 -10.71
C GLY A 121 -6.82 12.40 -10.83
N SER A 122 -7.02 11.16 -11.26
CA SER A 122 -8.36 10.58 -11.38
C SER A 122 -9.11 10.61 -10.04
N LEU A 123 -10.36 11.05 -10.04
CA LEU A 123 -11.20 11.18 -8.85
C LEU A 123 -12.04 9.92 -8.56
N SER A 124 -12.24 9.09 -9.57
CA SER A 124 -13.12 7.91 -9.48
C SER A 124 -12.52 6.69 -8.76
N PRO A 125 -11.19 6.45 -8.73
CA PRO A 125 -10.65 5.29 -8.03
C PRO A 125 -11.01 5.28 -6.56
N THR A 126 -11.34 4.09 -6.03
CA THR A 126 -11.69 3.90 -4.62
C THR A 126 -10.58 3.22 -3.84
N ARG A 127 -10.48 3.54 -2.56
CA ARG A 127 -9.47 3.02 -1.64
C ARG A 127 -10.07 2.75 -0.27
N ASP A 128 -9.45 1.82 0.44
CA ASP A 128 -9.55 1.69 1.88
C ASP A 128 -8.37 2.45 2.50
N PHE A 129 -8.67 3.48 3.28
CA PHE A 129 -7.64 4.28 3.96
C PHE A 129 -7.56 3.90 5.44
N ASN A 130 -6.36 3.51 5.89
CA ASN A 130 -6.07 3.12 7.25
C ASN A 130 -5.27 4.20 7.98
N PHE A 131 -5.70 4.58 9.17
CA PHE A 131 -4.89 5.48 9.99
C PHE A 131 -3.59 4.79 10.43
N VAL A 132 -2.50 5.54 10.44
CA VAL A 132 -1.16 4.98 10.70
C VAL A 132 -1.05 4.27 12.04
N ALA A 133 -1.77 4.71 13.07
CA ALA A 133 -1.76 4.03 14.38
C ALA A 133 -2.34 2.62 14.27
N ASP A 134 -3.44 2.43 13.54
CA ASP A 134 -4.07 1.12 13.34
C ASP A 134 -3.16 0.18 12.53
N THR A 135 -2.50 0.74 11.50
CA THR A 135 -1.49 0.00 10.74
C THR A 135 -0.33 -0.44 11.64
N CYS A 136 0.18 0.44 12.52
CA CYS A 136 1.22 0.09 13.48
C CYS A 136 0.77 -0.98 14.47
N GLU A 137 -0.48 -0.89 14.97
CA GLU A 137 -1.03 -1.90 15.88
C GLU A 137 -1.12 -3.26 15.18
N ALA A 138 -1.55 -3.30 13.92
CA ALA A 138 -1.56 -4.54 13.13
C ALA A 138 -0.16 -5.17 13.04
N PHE A 139 0.90 -4.38 12.81
CA PHE A 139 2.28 -4.89 12.84
C PHE A 139 2.68 -5.46 14.19
N ILE A 140 2.32 -4.77 15.28
CA ILE A 140 2.62 -5.20 16.65
C ILE A 140 1.91 -6.52 16.99
N GLU A 141 0.63 -6.63 16.68
CA GLU A 141 -0.17 -7.82 16.97
C GLU A 141 0.31 -9.04 16.15
N VAL A 142 0.63 -8.84 14.88
CA VAL A 142 1.22 -9.88 14.04
C VAL A 142 2.60 -10.30 14.57
N ALA A 143 3.42 -9.35 15.02
CA ALA A 143 4.75 -9.66 15.58
C ALA A 143 4.67 -10.47 16.87
N LYS A 144 3.68 -10.23 17.73
CA LYS A 144 3.45 -10.96 18.97
C LYS A 144 2.89 -12.38 18.76
N SER A 145 2.24 -12.64 17.65
CA SER A 145 1.52 -13.90 17.38
C SER A 145 2.38 -14.92 16.64
N SER A 146 2.64 -16.06 17.25
CA SER A 146 3.26 -17.20 16.59
C SER A 146 2.28 -17.94 15.65
N LYS A 147 0.96 -17.76 15.83
CA LYS A 147 -0.08 -18.40 15.01
C LYS A 147 -0.12 -17.88 13.59
N THR A 148 0.51 -16.76 13.32
CA THR A 148 0.52 -16.11 12.00
C THR A 148 1.72 -16.49 11.14
N ASN A 149 2.61 -17.36 11.60
CA ASN A 149 3.76 -17.81 10.83
C ASN A 149 3.31 -18.55 9.56
N GLY A 150 3.82 -18.12 8.42
CA GLY A 150 3.45 -18.66 7.10
C GLY A 150 2.17 -18.05 6.53
N GLU A 151 1.48 -17.19 7.27
CA GLU A 151 0.22 -16.58 6.84
C GLU A 151 0.44 -15.25 6.12
N ILE A 152 -0.54 -14.92 5.27
CA ILE A 152 -0.72 -13.59 4.70
C ILE A 152 -1.89 -12.95 5.43
N ILE A 153 -1.74 -11.68 5.82
CA ILE A 153 -2.76 -10.95 6.58
C ILE A 153 -2.97 -9.58 5.93
N ASN A 154 -4.21 -9.24 5.64
CA ASN A 154 -4.60 -7.90 5.22
C ASN A 154 -4.81 -7.02 6.46
N ALA A 155 -4.30 -5.79 6.41
CA ALA A 155 -4.62 -4.75 7.39
C ALA A 155 -5.42 -3.65 6.69
N CYS A 156 -6.73 -3.61 6.97
CA CYS A 156 -7.70 -2.75 6.29
C CYS A 156 -8.74 -2.21 7.29
N SER A 157 -9.38 -1.08 6.95
CA SER A 157 -10.44 -0.48 7.75
C SER A 157 -11.82 -1.03 7.44
N ASN A 158 -11.96 -1.71 6.31
CA ASN A 158 -13.22 -2.17 5.75
C ASN A 158 -14.17 -1.00 5.40
N PHE A 159 -13.58 0.13 4.96
CA PHE A 159 -14.31 1.32 4.52
C PHE A 159 -13.81 1.78 3.16
N GLU A 160 -14.68 1.75 2.16
CA GLU A 160 -14.38 2.16 0.79
C GLU A 160 -14.78 3.61 0.54
N ILE A 161 -13.86 4.42 0.00
CA ILE A 161 -14.11 5.81 -0.37
C ILE A 161 -13.36 6.17 -1.65
N SER A 162 -13.97 6.96 -2.54
CA SER A 162 -13.30 7.47 -3.73
C SER A 162 -12.32 8.61 -3.41
N ILE A 163 -11.39 8.85 -4.33
CA ILE A 163 -10.48 9.99 -4.22
C ILE A 163 -11.25 11.31 -4.22
N GLY A 164 -12.31 11.42 -5.02
CA GLY A 164 -13.16 12.61 -5.06
C GLY A 164 -13.90 12.87 -3.74
N GLU A 165 -14.53 11.82 -3.17
CA GLU A 165 -15.18 11.91 -1.86
C GLU A 165 -14.18 12.22 -0.75
N THR A 166 -12.99 11.62 -0.78
CA THR A 166 -11.91 11.92 0.16
C THR A 166 -11.51 13.40 0.09
N ALA A 167 -11.41 13.97 -1.11
CA ALA A 167 -11.07 15.38 -1.30
C ALA A 167 -12.18 16.29 -0.76
N SER A 168 -13.44 15.97 -1.02
CA SER A 168 -14.59 16.70 -0.51
C SER A 168 -14.66 16.68 1.02
N LEU A 169 -14.47 15.50 1.61
CA LEU A 169 -14.46 15.34 3.07
C LEU A 169 -13.34 16.17 3.74
N ILE A 170 -12.13 16.15 3.16
CA ILE A 170 -11.02 16.95 3.69
C ILE A 170 -11.30 18.45 3.55
N ALA A 171 -11.88 18.89 2.42
CA ALA A 171 -12.25 20.29 2.23
C ALA A 171 -13.30 20.74 3.26
N GLU A 172 -14.31 19.91 3.53
CA GLU A 172 -15.31 20.15 4.58
C GLU A 172 -14.65 20.26 5.97
N LEU A 173 -13.81 19.31 6.35
CA LEU A 173 -13.12 19.29 7.65
C LEU A 173 -12.17 20.49 7.82
N MET A 174 -11.64 21.04 6.73
CA MET A 174 -10.79 22.24 6.73
C MET A 174 -11.60 23.54 6.56
N ASN A 175 -12.94 23.49 6.49
CA ASN A 175 -13.83 24.63 6.22
C ASN A 175 -13.41 25.40 4.95
N ALA A 176 -13.00 24.68 3.89
CA ALA A 176 -12.50 25.25 2.66
C ALA A 176 -13.55 25.15 1.54
N ASP A 177 -13.89 26.28 0.95
CA ASP A 177 -14.64 26.33 -0.32
C ASP A 177 -13.64 26.29 -1.48
N ILE A 178 -13.45 25.11 -2.04
CA ILE A 178 -12.44 24.85 -3.07
C ILE A 178 -13.01 24.02 -4.22
N LYS A 179 -12.72 24.44 -5.44
CA LYS A 179 -13.10 23.68 -6.64
C LYS A 179 -12.12 22.54 -6.89
N ILE A 180 -12.63 21.30 -6.91
CA ILE A 180 -11.83 20.12 -7.24
C ILE A 180 -11.79 19.94 -8.75
N ILE A 181 -10.59 19.80 -9.32
CA ILE A 181 -10.38 19.59 -10.76
C ILE A 181 -9.40 18.42 -11.01
N GLU A 182 -9.66 17.67 -12.08
CA GLU A 182 -8.72 16.66 -12.56
C GLU A 182 -7.56 17.33 -13.34
N ASP A 183 -6.33 16.90 -13.02
CA ASP A 183 -5.11 17.33 -13.66
C ASP A 183 -4.48 16.18 -14.42
N ASN A 184 -4.49 16.25 -15.74
CA ASN A 184 -3.98 15.22 -16.63
C ASN A 184 -2.51 14.85 -16.39
N GLN A 185 -1.70 15.77 -15.84
CA GLN A 185 -0.29 15.51 -15.50
C GLN A 185 -0.15 14.56 -14.31
N ARG A 186 -1.20 14.36 -13.53
CA ARG A 186 -1.25 13.49 -12.35
C ARG A 186 -1.92 12.15 -12.60
N ILE A 187 -2.48 11.95 -13.79
CA ILE A 187 -3.14 10.69 -14.18
C ILE A 187 -2.08 9.64 -14.47
N ARG A 188 -2.25 8.45 -13.89
CA ARG A 188 -1.39 7.29 -14.17
C ARG A 188 -1.68 6.73 -15.57
N PRO A 189 -0.74 5.97 -16.17
CA PRO A 189 -1.05 5.21 -17.38
C PRO A 189 -2.30 4.35 -17.17
N LYS A 190 -3.25 4.40 -18.12
CA LYS A 190 -4.59 3.79 -17.98
C LYS A 190 -4.57 2.32 -17.55
N SER A 191 -3.65 1.53 -18.08
CA SER A 191 -3.48 0.10 -17.75
C SER A 191 -2.83 -0.13 -16.37
N SER A 192 -2.23 0.91 -15.79
CA SER A 192 -1.55 0.87 -14.49
C SER A 192 -2.38 1.50 -13.36
N GLU A 193 -3.53 2.09 -13.69
CA GLU A 193 -4.44 2.63 -12.67
C GLU A 193 -5.17 1.49 -11.96
N VAL A 194 -5.08 1.49 -10.64
CA VAL A 194 -5.84 0.59 -9.77
C VAL A 194 -7.16 1.28 -9.46
N ASN A 195 -8.24 0.82 -10.10
CA ASN A 195 -9.54 1.48 -10.01
C ASN A 195 -10.23 1.26 -8.66
N ARG A 196 -10.11 0.04 -8.10
CA ARG A 196 -10.77 -0.33 -6.85
C ARG A 196 -9.86 -1.16 -5.97
N LEU A 197 -9.67 -0.74 -4.74
CA LEU A 197 -8.81 -1.42 -3.78
C LEU A 197 -9.47 -1.37 -2.39
N PHE A 198 -10.31 -2.42 -2.11
CA PHE A 198 -11.17 -2.50 -0.93
C PHE A 198 -11.45 -3.97 -0.54
#